data_47fa69f71e448748be21828fe56a195d
#
_entry.id   47fa69f71e448748be21828fe56a195d
#
_cell.length_a   1.000
_cell.length_b   1.000
_cell.length_c   1.000
_cell.angle_alpha   90.00
_cell.angle_beta   90.00
_cell.angle_gamma   90.00
#
_symmetry.space_group_name_H-M   'P 1'
#
loop_
_entity.id
_entity.type
_entity.pdbx_description
1 polymer ?
#
loop_
_entity_poly.entity_id
_entity_poly.type
_entity_poly.pdbx_seq_one_letter_code
_entity_poly.pdbx_strand_id
1 'polypeptide(L)'
;MKQARSQRDRLLEGEDPDSLRPQDTRHWISVYREMIAFKDDLLERVTGDLTHVSAAAKTDLNDDIKLIETQLKRYRRRLDYWVQRQLELEEIAIDAPTRTVTYRDNSVTLTKREFQILAMLMSRPEKYFTAQQLLVEAWHDDRLPEESLRTYISRVRKKLKDLEAGAQVVNKSRKGYALIFKVHPA
;
A
#
# COMPACT_ATOMS: atom_id res chain seq x y z
N MET A 1 -17.35 4.56 -27.23
CA MET A 1 -16.39 5.18 -26.32
C MET A 1 -15.62 4.17 -25.42
N LYS A 2 -15.41 2.91 -25.82
CA LYS A 2 -14.68 1.88 -25.04
C LYS A 2 -13.19 1.70 -25.41
N GLN A 3 -12.72 2.28 -26.51
CA GLN A 3 -11.35 2.04 -27.01
C GLN A 3 -10.26 2.99 -26.46
N ALA A 4 -10.60 4.14 -25.89
CA ALA A 4 -9.61 5.09 -25.37
C ALA A 4 -9.05 4.76 -23.97
N ARG A 5 -9.65 3.81 -23.22
CA ARG A 5 -9.13 3.30 -21.93
C ARG A 5 -8.00 2.27 -22.11
N SER A 6 -7.88 1.67 -23.28
CA SER A 6 -7.07 0.47 -23.52
C SER A 6 -5.54 0.66 -23.57
N GLN A 7 -5.04 1.88 -23.76
CA GLN A 7 -3.58 2.08 -23.86
C GLN A 7 -2.91 2.54 -22.56
N ARG A 8 -3.67 3.09 -21.60
CA ARG A 8 -3.10 3.63 -20.35
C ARG A 8 -2.88 2.60 -19.25
N ASP A 9 -3.67 1.50 -19.24
CA ASP A 9 -3.53 0.44 -18.22
C ASP A 9 -3.50 -0.94 -18.89
N ARG A 10 -2.36 -1.24 -19.54
CA ARG A 10 -2.13 -2.58 -20.07
C ARG A 10 -2.02 -3.56 -18.90
N LEU A 11 -2.97 -4.48 -18.82
CA LEU A 11 -3.01 -5.53 -17.81
C LEU A 11 -1.85 -6.52 -18.00
N LEU A 12 -1.44 -7.17 -16.93
CA LEU A 12 -0.55 -8.32 -16.99
C LEU A 12 -1.32 -9.54 -17.49
N GLU A 13 -0.59 -10.52 -18.02
CA GLU A 13 -1.19 -11.78 -18.46
C GLU A 13 -1.86 -12.50 -17.27
N GLY A 14 -3.11 -12.89 -17.43
CA GLY A 14 -3.90 -13.53 -16.36
C GLY A 14 -4.52 -12.55 -15.35
N GLU A 15 -4.28 -11.24 -15.48
CA GLU A 15 -4.87 -10.25 -14.60
C GLU A 15 -6.35 -10.01 -14.96
N ASP A 16 -7.26 -10.37 -14.05
CA ASP A 16 -8.70 -10.12 -14.17
C ASP A 16 -9.15 -9.08 -13.12
N PRO A 17 -9.32 -7.81 -13.51
CA PRO A 17 -9.75 -6.74 -12.61
C PRO A 17 -11.14 -6.95 -12.01
N ASP A 18 -11.98 -7.71 -12.66
CA ASP A 18 -13.37 -7.95 -12.24
C ASP A 18 -13.49 -9.16 -11.31
N SER A 19 -12.36 -9.82 -10.98
CA SER A 19 -12.36 -10.93 -10.04
C SER A 19 -12.94 -10.54 -8.69
N LEU A 20 -13.85 -11.38 -8.17
CA LEU A 20 -14.47 -11.25 -6.86
C LEU A 20 -13.73 -12.08 -5.79
N ARG A 21 -12.59 -12.66 -6.11
CA ARG A 21 -11.84 -13.53 -5.20
C ARG A 21 -10.82 -12.72 -4.40
N PRO A 22 -10.89 -12.72 -3.06
CA PRO A 22 -9.89 -12.04 -2.23
C PRO A 22 -8.46 -12.57 -2.43
N GLN A 23 -8.30 -13.84 -2.84
CA GLN A 23 -6.99 -14.41 -3.14
C GLN A 23 -6.34 -13.74 -4.37
N ASP A 24 -7.13 -13.41 -5.39
CA ASP A 24 -6.62 -12.77 -6.60
C ASP A 24 -6.12 -11.35 -6.29
N THR A 25 -6.83 -10.60 -5.44
CA THR A 25 -6.38 -9.28 -5.01
C THR A 25 -5.05 -9.35 -4.26
N ARG A 26 -4.88 -10.30 -3.35
CA ARG A 26 -3.61 -10.50 -2.61
C ARG A 26 -2.48 -10.90 -3.55
N HIS A 27 -2.77 -11.80 -4.50
CA HIS A 27 -1.81 -12.22 -5.50
C HIS A 27 -1.30 -11.02 -6.30
N TRP A 28 -2.20 -10.21 -6.87
CA TRP A 28 -1.81 -9.07 -7.69
C TRP A 28 -1.14 -7.95 -6.89
N ILE A 29 -1.54 -7.73 -5.65
CA ILE A 29 -0.83 -6.82 -4.73
C ILE A 29 0.62 -7.27 -4.55
N SER A 30 0.87 -8.57 -4.33
CA SER A 30 2.24 -9.11 -4.20
C SER A 30 3.03 -8.93 -5.50
N VAL A 31 2.47 -9.33 -6.63
CA VAL A 31 3.09 -9.22 -7.95
C VAL A 31 3.50 -7.77 -8.24
N TYR A 32 2.59 -6.81 -8.10
CA TYR A 32 2.92 -5.41 -8.38
C TYR A 32 3.94 -4.82 -7.40
N ARG A 33 3.94 -5.24 -6.14
CA ARG A 33 4.97 -4.84 -5.17
C ARG A 33 6.35 -5.34 -5.56
N GLU A 34 6.46 -6.59 -5.95
CA GLU A 34 7.72 -7.18 -6.39
C GLU A 34 8.24 -6.53 -7.66
N MET A 35 7.36 -6.27 -8.64
CA MET A 35 7.70 -5.57 -9.87
C MET A 35 8.16 -4.13 -9.62
N ILE A 36 7.51 -3.42 -8.71
CA ILE A 36 7.90 -2.05 -8.32
C ILE A 36 9.27 -2.09 -7.64
N ALA A 37 9.48 -2.98 -6.67
CA ALA A 37 10.75 -3.09 -5.96
C ALA A 37 11.90 -3.41 -6.92
N PHE A 38 11.70 -4.35 -7.86
CA PHE A 38 12.68 -4.67 -8.88
C PHE A 38 13.00 -3.48 -9.79
N LYS A 39 11.97 -2.73 -10.21
CA LYS A 39 12.16 -1.57 -11.09
C LYS A 39 12.77 -0.37 -10.38
N ASP A 40 12.46 -0.16 -9.12
CA ASP A 40 13.08 0.89 -8.29
C ASP A 40 14.59 0.59 -8.12
N ASP A 41 14.97 -0.65 -7.81
CA ASP A 41 16.36 -1.09 -7.72
C ASP A 41 17.10 -0.96 -9.09
N LEU A 42 16.45 -1.33 -10.19
CA LEU A 42 17.00 -1.16 -11.53
C LEU A 42 17.21 0.32 -11.86
N LEU A 43 16.26 1.19 -11.54
CA LEU A 43 16.34 2.62 -11.77
C LEU A 43 17.51 3.24 -10.99
N GLU A 44 17.71 2.83 -9.74
CA GLU A 44 18.82 3.29 -8.90
C GLU A 44 20.18 2.92 -9.53
N ARG A 45 20.34 1.68 -10.01
CA ARG A 45 21.57 1.22 -10.66
C ARG A 45 21.85 1.99 -11.97
N VAL A 46 20.85 2.06 -12.87
CA VAL A 46 21.01 2.76 -14.16
C VAL A 46 21.30 4.25 -13.96
N THR A 47 20.69 4.88 -12.97
CA THR A 47 20.97 6.29 -12.65
C THR A 47 22.38 6.47 -12.08
N GLY A 48 22.87 5.53 -11.27
CA GLY A 48 24.26 5.53 -10.76
C GLY A 48 25.29 5.44 -11.89
N ASP A 49 25.01 4.64 -12.91
CA ASP A 49 25.93 4.43 -14.04
C ASP A 49 26.03 5.65 -14.98
N LEU A 50 25.04 6.56 -14.99
CA LEU A 50 25.05 7.77 -15.84
C LEU A 50 26.29 8.66 -15.67
N THR A 51 26.92 8.62 -14.52
CA THR A 51 28.12 9.44 -14.24
C THR A 51 29.37 8.92 -14.93
N HIS A 52 29.38 7.65 -15.33
CA HIS A 52 30.56 6.93 -15.81
C HIS A 52 30.53 6.60 -17.31
N VAL A 53 29.50 6.99 -18.05
CA VAL A 53 29.32 6.63 -19.48
C VAL A 53 29.59 7.80 -20.43
N SER A 54 29.86 7.48 -21.69
CA SER A 54 30.07 8.46 -22.77
C SER A 54 28.79 9.26 -23.09
N ALA A 55 28.94 10.42 -23.75
CA ALA A 55 27.83 11.28 -24.12
C ALA A 55 26.77 10.57 -25.00
N ALA A 56 27.19 9.69 -25.91
CA ALA A 56 26.30 8.93 -26.78
C ALA A 56 25.48 7.92 -25.96
N ALA A 57 26.14 7.17 -25.08
CA ALA A 57 25.44 6.19 -24.19
C ALA A 57 24.50 6.86 -23.17
N LYS A 58 24.75 8.12 -22.80
CA LYS A 58 23.83 8.88 -21.92
C LYS A 58 22.46 9.08 -22.54
N THR A 59 22.34 9.24 -23.83
CA THR A 59 21.04 9.42 -24.51
C THR A 59 20.22 8.14 -24.40
N ASP A 60 20.82 6.99 -24.72
CA ASP A 60 20.15 5.69 -24.65
C ASP A 60 19.71 5.37 -23.21
N LEU A 61 20.61 5.58 -22.24
CA LEU A 61 20.29 5.39 -20.82
C LEU A 61 19.16 6.29 -20.31
N ASN A 62 19.11 7.55 -20.77
CA ASN A 62 18.02 8.45 -20.40
C ASN A 62 16.66 7.98 -20.96
N ASP A 63 16.63 7.39 -22.14
CA ASP A 63 15.40 6.84 -22.71
C ASP A 63 14.97 5.57 -21.98
N ASP A 64 15.90 4.71 -21.56
CA ASP A 64 15.64 3.57 -20.68
C ASP A 64 15.09 4.01 -19.31
N ILE A 65 15.67 5.05 -18.70
CA ILE A 65 15.18 5.64 -17.45
C ILE A 65 13.73 6.09 -17.59
N LYS A 66 13.40 6.86 -18.64
CA LYS A 66 12.03 7.31 -18.91
C LYS A 66 11.06 6.14 -19.08
N LEU A 67 11.50 5.08 -19.75
CA LEU A 67 10.70 3.87 -19.93
C LEU A 67 10.42 3.20 -18.58
N ILE A 68 11.45 3.03 -17.73
CA ILE A 68 11.32 2.44 -16.39
C ILE A 68 10.39 3.29 -15.53
N GLU A 69 10.55 4.61 -15.50
CA GLU A 69 9.67 5.52 -14.75
C GLU A 69 8.20 5.45 -15.21
N THR A 70 7.99 5.33 -16.52
CA THR A 70 6.64 5.17 -17.10
C THR A 70 6.01 3.86 -16.66
N GLN A 71 6.78 2.77 -16.63
CA GLN A 71 6.32 1.47 -16.14
C GLN A 71 6.03 1.53 -14.63
N LEU A 72 6.89 2.16 -13.83
CA LEU A 72 6.69 2.35 -12.40
C LEU A 72 5.40 3.11 -12.09
N LYS A 73 5.12 4.21 -12.81
CA LYS A 73 3.86 4.97 -12.66
C LYS A 73 2.64 4.08 -12.95
N ARG A 74 2.71 3.21 -13.97
CA ARG A 74 1.65 2.25 -14.28
C ARG A 74 1.50 1.21 -13.17
N TYR A 75 2.58 0.59 -12.72
CA TYR A 75 2.53 -0.45 -11.69
C TYR A 75 2.02 0.09 -10.35
N ARG A 76 2.42 1.31 -9.96
CA ARG A 76 1.91 1.96 -8.75
C ARG A 76 0.39 2.19 -8.83
N ARG A 77 -0.14 2.67 -9.97
CA ARG A 77 -1.60 2.81 -10.17
C ARG A 77 -2.34 1.47 -10.10
N ARG A 78 -1.75 0.40 -10.67
CA ARG A 78 -2.35 -0.93 -10.59
C ARG A 78 -2.32 -1.49 -9.18
N LEU A 79 -1.23 -1.26 -8.46
CA LEU A 79 -1.15 -1.61 -7.04
C LEU A 79 -2.24 -0.89 -6.22
N ASP A 80 -2.42 0.42 -6.44
CA ASP A 80 -3.46 1.19 -5.75
C ASP A 80 -4.86 0.65 -6.08
N TYR A 81 -5.13 0.29 -7.35
CA TYR A 81 -6.37 -0.35 -7.75
C TYR A 81 -6.62 -1.65 -6.97
N TRP A 82 -5.65 -2.55 -6.92
CA TRP A 82 -5.81 -3.83 -6.24
C TRP A 82 -5.93 -3.71 -4.72
N VAL A 83 -5.27 -2.71 -4.13
CA VAL A 83 -5.43 -2.38 -2.70
C VAL A 83 -6.86 -1.91 -2.41
N GLN A 84 -7.41 -1.01 -3.24
CA GLN A 84 -8.79 -0.57 -3.08
C GLN A 84 -9.78 -1.73 -3.29
N ARG A 85 -9.55 -2.54 -4.31
CA ARG A 85 -10.36 -3.72 -4.57
C ARG A 85 -10.34 -4.72 -3.42
N GLN A 86 -9.20 -4.90 -2.77
CA GLN A 86 -9.10 -5.73 -1.57
C GLN A 86 -9.97 -5.18 -0.43
N LEU A 87 -9.92 -3.87 -0.17
CA LEU A 87 -10.75 -3.24 0.87
C LEU A 87 -12.24 -3.40 0.58
N GLU A 88 -12.65 -3.21 -0.67
CA GLU A 88 -14.04 -3.42 -1.09
C GLU A 88 -14.52 -4.87 -0.83
N LEU A 89 -13.71 -5.86 -1.22
CA LEU A 89 -14.04 -7.27 -1.03
C LEU A 89 -13.99 -7.71 0.44
N GLU A 90 -13.19 -7.05 1.27
CA GLU A 90 -13.15 -7.28 2.71
C GLU A 90 -14.21 -6.45 3.47
N GLU A 91 -15.06 -5.69 2.74
CA GLU A 91 -16.16 -4.89 3.30
C GLU A 91 -15.75 -3.88 4.38
N ILE A 92 -14.48 -3.39 4.31
CA ILE A 92 -13.97 -2.38 5.25
C ILE A 92 -13.96 -1.02 4.56
N ALA A 93 -14.64 -0.05 5.13
CA ALA A 93 -14.62 1.33 4.69
C ALA A 93 -14.12 2.28 5.78
N ILE A 94 -13.47 3.36 5.36
CA ILE A 94 -13.07 4.44 6.26
C ILE A 94 -13.64 5.77 5.78
N ASP A 95 -14.21 6.53 6.71
CA ASP A 95 -14.69 7.90 6.48
C ASP A 95 -13.80 8.90 7.21
N ALA A 96 -13.05 9.69 6.45
CA ALA A 96 -12.08 10.63 6.99
C ALA A 96 -12.72 11.80 7.75
N PRO A 97 -13.80 12.44 7.27
CA PRO A 97 -14.49 13.50 7.98
C PRO A 97 -14.95 13.11 9.38
N THR A 98 -15.60 11.96 9.52
CA THR A 98 -16.12 11.46 10.80
C THR A 98 -15.10 10.62 11.57
N ARG A 99 -14.00 10.22 10.94
CA ARG A 99 -13.01 9.27 11.48
C ARG A 99 -13.64 7.94 11.88
N THR A 100 -14.60 7.50 11.10
CA THR A 100 -15.33 6.25 11.35
C THR A 100 -14.77 5.14 10.47
N VAL A 101 -14.62 3.96 11.05
CA VAL A 101 -14.34 2.72 10.32
C VAL A 101 -15.59 1.87 10.37
N THR A 102 -16.03 1.41 9.23
CA THR A 102 -17.18 0.55 9.07
C THR A 102 -16.74 -0.80 8.53
N TYR A 103 -17.31 -1.84 9.07
CA TYR A 103 -17.17 -3.21 8.60
C TYR A 103 -18.55 -3.87 8.61
N ARG A 104 -19.08 -4.20 7.46
CA ARG A 104 -20.47 -4.61 7.29
C ARG A 104 -21.41 -3.59 7.93
N ASP A 105 -22.28 -4.04 8.86
CA ASP A 105 -23.24 -3.18 9.56
C ASP A 105 -22.66 -2.51 10.83
N ASN A 106 -21.43 -2.84 11.20
CA ASN A 106 -20.80 -2.33 12.41
C ASN A 106 -19.88 -1.13 12.09
N SER A 107 -19.86 -0.16 13.02
CA SER A 107 -18.97 0.99 12.89
C SER A 107 -18.30 1.37 14.20
N VAL A 108 -17.13 1.97 14.13
CA VAL A 108 -16.41 2.50 15.29
C VAL A 108 -15.76 3.83 14.94
N THR A 109 -15.91 4.82 15.82
CA THR A 109 -15.22 6.11 15.69
C THR A 109 -13.84 6.06 16.34
N LEU A 110 -12.86 6.61 15.63
CA LEU A 110 -11.48 6.70 16.04
C LEU A 110 -11.14 8.11 16.51
N THR A 111 -10.21 8.25 17.44
CA THR A 111 -9.57 9.54 17.69
C THR A 111 -8.73 9.96 16.47
N LYS A 112 -8.38 11.24 16.35
CA LYS A 112 -7.59 11.74 15.23
C LYS A 112 -6.30 10.94 15.01
N ARG A 113 -5.55 10.65 16.08
CA ARG A 113 -4.28 9.91 16.00
C ARG A 113 -4.46 8.43 15.65
N GLU A 114 -5.48 7.78 16.20
CA GLU A 114 -5.83 6.40 15.84
C GLU A 114 -6.20 6.30 14.36
N PHE A 115 -7.02 7.25 13.89
CA PHE A 115 -7.45 7.29 12.49
C PHE A 115 -6.26 7.49 11.54
N GLN A 116 -5.36 8.42 11.83
CA GLN A 116 -4.19 8.68 11.00
C GLN A 116 -3.29 7.44 10.85
N ILE A 117 -3.05 6.71 11.96
CA ILE A 117 -2.29 5.45 11.91
C ILE A 117 -3.03 4.42 11.04
N LEU A 118 -4.31 4.21 11.30
CA LEU A 118 -5.07 3.19 10.58
C LEU A 118 -5.19 3.53 9.11
N ALA A 119 -5.49 4.77 8.76
CA ALA A 119 -5.56 5.23 7.37
C ALA A 119 -4.24 5.00 6.62
N MET A 120 -3.09 5.29 7.27
CA MET A 120 -1.80 5.03 6.69
C MET A 120 -1.55 3.53 6.48
N LEU A 121 -1.86 2.70 7.45
CA LEU A 121 -1.72 1.24 7.34
C LEU A 121 -2.66 0.66 6.27
N MET A 122 -3.89 1.19 6.15
CA MET A 122 -4.88 0.78 5.15
C MET A 122 -4.53 1.23 3.73
N SER A 123 -3.81 2.34 3.58
CA SER A 123 -3.36 2.79 2.25
C SER A 123 -2.37 1.81 1.60
N ARG A 124 -1.69 1.00 2.40
CA ARG A 124 -0.74 -0.01 1.92
C ARG A 124 -0.81 -1.27 2.79
N PRO A 125 -1.88 -2.07 2.69
CA PRO A 125 -2.04 -3.29 3.45
C PRO A 125 -0.85 -4.23 3.23
N GLU A 126 -0.48 -5.00 4.26
CA GLU A 126 0.65 -5.93 4.29
C GLU A 126 2.05 -5.29 4.18
N LYS A 127 2.15 -4.00 3.88
CA LYS A 127 3.41 -3.27 3.97
C LYS A 127 3.74 -2.96 5.43
N TYR A 128 4.98 -3.26 5.83
CA TYR A 128 5.49 -2.92 7.15
C TYR A 128 6.02 -1.49 7.17
N PHE A 129 5.64 -0.74 8.20
CA PHE A 129 6.13 0.60 8.50
C PHE A 129 6.87 0.58 9.82
N THR A 130 8.06 1.14 9.86
CA THR A 130 8.78 1.31 11.13
C THR A 130 8.02 2.27 12.07
N ALA A 131 8.33 2.23 13.35
CA ALA A 131 7.74 3.18 14.30
C ALA A 131 8.02 4.63 13.89
N GLN A 132 9.23 4.92 13.46
CA GLN A 132 9.64 6.24 12.99
C GLN A 132 8.83 6.69 11.76
N GLN A 133 8.61 5.80 10.79
CA GLN A 133 7.77 6.12 9.63
C GLN A 133 6.33 6.46 10.03
N LEU A 134 5.73 5.70 10.97
CA LEU A 134 4.38 6.01 11.45
C LEU A 134 4.30 7.34 12.21
N LEU A 135 5.31 7.67 13.02
CA LEU A 135 5.37 8.95 13.72
C LEU A 135 5.45 10.13 12.74
N VAL A 136 6.35 10.04 11.76
CA VAL A 136 6.61 11.12 10.80
C VAL A 136 5.50 11.21 9.75
N GLU A 137 5.15 10.11 9.10
CA GLU A 137 4.23 10.15 7.95
C GLU A 137 2.75 10.22 8.37
N ALA A 138 2.35 9.56 9.48
CA ALA A 138 0.96 9.60 9.93
C ALA A 138 0.67 10.80 10.83
N TRP A 139 1.60 11.18 11.70
CA TRP A 139 1.36 12.25 12.68
C TRP A 139 2.13 13.54 12.43
N HIS A 140 3.09 13.54 11.49
CA HIS A 140 3.99 14.68 11.23
C HIS A 140 4.73 15.14 12.49
N ASP A 141 5.08 14.18 13.37
CA ASP A 141 5.68 14.48 14.68
C ASP A 141 6.76 13.44 15.00
N ASP A 142 8.01 13.80 14.80
CA ASP A 142 9.19 12.96 15.04
C ASP A 142 9.66 12.99 16.50
N ARG A 143 9.07 13.86 17.34
CA ARG A 143 9.48 14.05 18.74
C ARG A 143 8.73 13.16 19.72
N LEU A 144 7.66 12.51 19.26
CA LEU A 144 6.88 11.63 20.12
C LEU A 144 7.65 10.32 20.38
N PRO A 145 7.67 9.85 21.63
CA PRO A 145 8.30 8.58 21.96
C PRO A 145 7.52 7.41 21.35
N GLU A 146 8.23 6.36 20.97
CA GLU A 146 7.63 5.13 20.42
C GLU A 146 6.58 4.49 21.32
N GLU A 147 6.68 4.67 22.65
CA GLU A 147 5.70 4.21 23.60
C GLU A 147 4.32 4.81 23.40
N SER A 148 4.27 6.09 23.01
CA SER A 148 3.01 6.73 22.63
C SER A 148 2.39 6.00 21.43
N LEU A 149 3.19 5.70 20.39
CA LEU A 149 2.73 4.94 19.22
C LEU A 149 2.18 3.57 19.64
N ARG A 150 2.89 2.82 20.48
CA ARG A 150 2.45 1.50 20.98
C ARG A 150 1.08 1.56 21.64
N THR A 151 0.85 2.61 22.44
CA THR A 151 -0.45 2.83 23.08
C THR A 151 -1.57 3.01 22.04
N TYR A 152 -1.35 3.81 21.02
CA TYR A 152 -2.36 4.02 19.96
C TYR A 152 -2.55 2.77 19.09
N ILE A 153 -1.48 2.06 18.76
CA ILE A 153 -1.58 0.76 18.06
C ILE A 153 -2.42 -0.24 18.86
N SER A 154 -2.24 -0.29 20.18
CA SER A 154 -3.05 -1.17 21.05
C SER A 154 -4.54 -0.80 21.00
N ARG A 155 -4.85 0.50 21.02
CA ARG A 155 -6.24 0.98 20.91
C ARG A 155 -6.85 0.67 19.54
N VAL A 156 -6.10 0.88 18.45
CA VAL A 156 -6.54 0.51 17.09
C VAL A 156 -6.81 -0.99 16.99
N ARG A 157 -5.93 -1.84 17.54
CA ARG A 157 -6.13 -3.30 17.59
C ARG A 157 -7.42 -3.67 18.31
N LYS A 158 -7.67 -3.05 19.47
CA LYS A 158 -8.90 -3.29 20.22
C LYS A 158 -10.13 -2.94 19.40
N LYS A 159 -10.16 -1.76 18.78
CA LYS A 159 -11.28 -1.30 17.96
C LYS A 159 -11.52 -2.18 16.73
N LEU A 160 -10.47 -2.62 16.03
CA LEU A 160 -10.60 -3.57 14.92
C LEU A 160 -11.11 -4.93 15.38
N LYS A 161 -10.73 -5.37 16.60
CA LYS A 161 -11.25 -6.59 17.21
C LYS A 161 -12.73 -6.44 17.59
N ASP A 162 -13.10 -5.33 18.22
CA ASP A 162 -14.48 -5.04 18.64
C ASP A 162 -15.41 -4.90 17.42
N LEU A 163 -14.85 -4.43 16.28
CA LEU A 163 -15.55 -4.36 14.99
C LEU A 163 -15.67 -5.72 14.30
N GLU A 164 -14.98 -6.74 14.80
CA GLU A 164 -14.86 -8.06 14.17
C GLU A 164 -14.33 -8.01 12.72
N ALA A 165 -13.69 -6.90 12.38
CA ALA A 165 -13.06 -6.75 11.05
C ALA A 165 -12.04 -7.86 10.82
N GLY A 166 -12.07 -8.47 9.65
CA GLY A 166 -11.10 -9.49 9.24
C GLY A 166 -9.64 -8.98 9.19
N ALA A 167 -9.40 -7.73 9.60
CA ALA A 167 -8.11 -7.07 9.59
C ALA A 167 -7.49 -6.99 10.98
N GLN A 168 -6.16 -7.06 11.05
CA GLN A 168 -5.41 -6.88 12.29
C GLN A 168 -4.10 -6.13 12.07
N VAL A 169 -3.71 -5.30 13.04
CA VAL A 169 -2.38 -4.67 13.05
C VAL A 169 -1.39 -5.62 13.69
N VAL A 170 -0.44 -6.10 12.92
CA VAL A 170 0.66 -6.97 13.38
C VAL A 170 1.92 -6.16 13.61
N ASN A 171 2.83 -6.72 14.41
CA ASN A 171 4.19 -6.21 14.56
C ASN A 171 5.18 -7.32 14.25
N LYS A 172 6.18 -7.02 13.42
CA LYS A 172 7.32 -7.91 13.15
C LYS A 172 8.60 -7.23 13.60
N SER A 173 9.40 -7.94 14.40
CA SER A 173 10.70 -7.43 14.87
C SER A 173 11.53 -6.89 13.71
N ARG A 174 12.15 -5.73 13.90
CA ARG A 174 12.98 -5.00 12.93
C ARG A 174 12.25 -4.51 11.66
N LYS A 175 10.99 -4.90 11.42
CA LYS A 175 10.19 -4.44 10.27
C LYS A 175 9.14 -3.39 10.65
N GLY A 176 8.62 -3.44 11.88
CA GLY A 176 7.59 -2.53 12.37
C GLY A 176 6.17 -3.09 12.24
N TYR A 177 5.23 -2.24 11.93
CA TYR A 177 3.79 -2.51 11.96
C TYR A 177 3.20 -2.62 10.56
N ALA A 178 2.27 -3.53 10.37
CA ALA A 178 1.48 -3.66 9.14
C ALA A 178 0.02 -4.00 9.47
N LEU A 179 -0.89 -3.59 8.60
CA LEU A 179 -2.25 -4.13 8.58
C LEU A 179 -2.25 -5.37 7.71
N ILE A 180 -2.77 -6.47 8.24
CA ILE A 180 -2.97 -7.71 7.47
C ILE A 180 -4.44 -8.14 7.56
N PHE A 181 -4.93 -8.78 6.51
CA PHE A 181 -6.24 -9.40 6.51
C PHE A 181 -6.13 -10.86 6.92
N LYS A 182 -7.03 -11.31 7.78
CA LYS A 182 -7.11 -12.71 8.15
C LYS A 182 -7.62 -13.50 6.95
N VAL A 183 -6.97 -14.63 6.67
CA VAL A 183 -7.53 -15.59 5.72
C VAL A 183 -8.77 -16.18 6.38
N HIS A 184 -9.96 -15.86 5.86
CA HIS A 184 -11.14 -16.63 6.23
C HIS A 184 -11.00 -17.99 5.53
N PRO A 185 -10.94 -19.10 6.26
CA PRO A 185 -11.10 -20.39 5.62
C PRO A 185 -12.47 -20.41 4.93
N ALA A 186 -12.49 -20.79 3.67
CA ALA A 186 -13.70 -20.99 2.88
C ALA A 186 -14.53 -22.14 3.45
#